data_6099d7c40c991216c01e8e516938d13b
#
_entry.id   6099d7c40c991216c01e8e516938d13b
#
_cell.length_a   1.000
_cell.length_b   1.000
_cell.length_c   1.000
_cell.angle_alpha   90.00
_cell.angle_beta   90.00
_cell.angle_gamma   90.00
#
_symmetry.space_group_name_H-M   'P 1'
#
loop_
_entity.id
_entity.type
_entity.pdbx_description
1 polymer ?
#
loop_
_entity_poly.entity_id
_entity_poly.type
_entity_poly.pdbx_seq_one_letter_code
_entity_poly.pdbx_strand_id
1 'polypeptide(L)'
;MTAMVSSYSRSDIERVVRAVLEKQIGSPKAAVPASAENPLVVNISARHVHLTEEHVEILFGKGAKLEPMKWLYQDGYYAAKQTVMIVGPRKRMLPEVRVLGPCRPSQVELAFTDSISLGIDAPVRVSGDHHDTPGCVLVGPEGVVELKSGVIRAMRHVHMGPSDLARYDVKSGDRMHLRIVSEGCTTTLEDVVVRGDPKVKLEVHLDTDEGNAINLSAATSVELIKPHACACEAH
;
A
#
# COMPACT_ATOMS: atom_id res chain seq x y z
N MET A 1 -67.40 -0.15 9.51
CA MET A 1 -66.41 -0.47 8.45
C MET A 1 -65.01 -0.40 9.05
N THR A 2 -64.45 -1.53 9.40
CA THR A 2 -63.10 -1.63 10.01
C THR A 2 -62.12 -1.84 8.89
N ALA A 3 -61.25 -0.86 8.69
CA ALA A 3 -60.17 -0.94 7.69
C ALA A 3 -59.16 -2.03 8.12
N MET A 4 -59.03 -3.10 7.32
CA MET A 4 -57.94 -4.04 7.50
C MET A 4 -56.61 -3.36 7.22
N VAL A 5 -55.81 -3.16 8.25
CA VAL A 5 -54.42 -2.80 8.11
C VAL A 5 -53.68 -4.06 7.68
N SER A 6 -53.28 -4.14 6.39
CA SER A 6 -52.42 -5.18 5.89
C SER A 6 -51.06 -5.11 6.58
N SER A 7 -50.76 -6.10 7.43
CA SER A 7 -49.43 -6.19 8.06
C SER A 7 -48.45 -6.80 7.08
N TYR A 8 -47.56 -5.98 6.56
CA TYR A 8 -46.41 -6.48 5.74
C TYR A 8 -45.43 -7.22 6.66
N SER A 9 -45.00 -8.40 6.22
CA SER A 9 -43.98 -9.15 6.92
C SER A 9 -42.61 -8.46 6.76
N ARG A 10 -41.69 -8.69 7.70
CA ARG A 10 -40.31 -8.20 7.61
C ARG A 10 -39.65 -8.60 6.28
N SER A 11 -39.89 -9.82 5.82
CA SER A 11 -39.38 -10.34 4.56
C SER A 11 -39.93 -9.60 3.33
N ASP A 12 -41.21 -9.15 3.38
CA ASP A 12 -41.79 -8.35 2.31
C ASP A 12 -41.18 -6.97 2.23
N ILE A 13 -40.92 -6.34 3.39
CA ILE A 13 -40.26 -5.06 3.47
C ILE A 13 -38.81 -5.17 2.95
N GLU A 14 -38.07 -6.17 3.41
CA GLU A 14 -36.68 -6.40 2.96
C GLU A 14 -36.61 -6.64 1.45
N ARG A 15 -37.55 -7.40 0.88
CA ARG A 15 -37.63 -7.67 -0.58
C ARG A 15 -37.89 -6.37 -1.36
N VAL A 16 -38.83 -5.55 -0.90
CA VAL A 16 -39.18 -4.29 -1.56
C VAL A 16 -38.02 -3.29 -1.47
N VAL A 17 -37.41 -3.15 -0.29
CA VAL A 17 -36.24 -2.28 -0.09
C VAL A 17 -35.08 -2.73 -1.00
N ARG A 18 -34.80 -4.01 -1.06
CA ARG A 18 -33.75 -4.55 -1.94
C ARG A 18 -34.05 -4.24 -3.42
N ALA A 19 -35.28 -4.48 -3.88
CA ALA A 19 -35.66 -4.19 -5.26
C ALA A 19 -35.58 -2.69 -5.62
N VAL A 20 -35.92 -1.80 -4.67
CA VAL A 20 -35.81 -0.35 -4.86
C VAL A 20 -34.34 0.07 -4.90
N LEU A 21 -33.52 -0.46 -4.00
CA LEU A 21 -32.07 -0.18 -3.97
C LEU A 21 -31.39 -0.68 -5.24
N GLU A 22 -31.68 -1.89 -5.70
CA GLU A 22 -31.14 -2.43 -6.98
C GLU A 22 -31.55 -1.58 -8.19
N LYS A 23 -32.73 -0.98 -8.16
CA LYS A 23 -33.25 -0.13 -9.23
C LYS A 23 -32.65 1.29 -9.21
N GLN A 24 -32.33 1.82 -8.04
CA GLN A 24 -31.79 3.19 -7.87
C GLN A 24 -30.26 3.23 -7.88
N ILE A 25 -29.59 2.21 -7.34
CA ILE A 25 -28.14 2.19 -7.17
C ILE A 25 -27.48 1.39 -8.32
N GLY A 26 -28.25 0.64 -9.09
CA GLY A 26 -27.74 -0.37 -10.05
C GLY A 26 -27.23 -1.60 -9.33
N SER A 27 -27.24 -2.74 -9.98
CA SER A 27 -26.54 -3.91 -9.44
C SER A 27 -25.06 -3.58 -9.31
N PRO A 28 -24.40 -3.91 -8.18
CA PRO A 28 -22.96 -3.71 -8.06
C PRO A 28 -22.30 -4.38 -9.26
N LYS A 29 -21.53 -3.60 -10.03
CA LYS A 29 -20.80 -4.13 -11.17
C LYS A 29 -19.94 -5.26 -10.62
N ALA A 30 -20.12 -6.47 -11.18
CA ALA A 30 -19.37 -7.63 -10.71
C ALA A 30 -17.89 -7.28 -10.66
N ALA A 31 -17.24 -7.63 -9.55
CA ALA A 31 -15.81 -7.48 -9.41
C ALA A 31 -15.09 -8.04 -10.64
N VAL A 32 -14.10 -7.32 -11.13
CA VAL A 32 -13.29 -7.77 -12.27
C VAL A 32 -12.34 -8.86 -11.75
N PRO A 33 -12.51 -10.13 -12.08
CA PRO A 33 -11.62 -11.17 -11.59
C PRO A 33 -10.22 -10.97 -12.15
N ALA A 34 -9.18 -11.26 -11.34
CA ALA A 34 -7.82 -11.30 -11.83
C ALA A 34 -7.73 -12.25 -13.03
N SER A 35 -7.05 -11.83 -14.12
CA SER A 35 -6.83 -12.73 -15.26
C SER A 35 -5.76 -13.76 -14.92
N ALA A 36 -5.82 -14.94 -15.56
CA ALA A 36 -4.76 -15.93 -15.42
C ALA A 36 -3.39 -15.40 -15.91
N GLU A 37 -3.42 -14.43 -16.83
CA GLU A 37 -2.20 -13.83 -17.40
C GLU A 37 -1.57 -12.76 -16.48
N ASN A 38 -2.36 -12.11 -15.62
CA ASN A 38 -1.87 -11.09 -14.68
C ASN A 38 -2.66 -11.17 -13.37
N PRO A 39 -2.37 -12.13 -12.49
CA PRO A 39 -3.08 -12.29 -11.22
C PRO A 39 -2.82 -11.09 -10.32
N LEU A 40 -3.84 -10.66 -9.57
CA LEU A 40 -3.66 -9.62 -8.54
C LEU A 40 -2.77 -10.15 -7.42
N VAL A 41 -1.59 -9.56 -7.29
CA VAL A 41 -0.66 -9.83 -6.21
C VAL A 41 -0.79 -8.74 -5.15
N VAL A 42 -0.85 -9.12 -3.88
CA VAL A 42 -0.83 -8.19 -2.75
C VAL A 42 0.39 -8.53 -1.89
N ASN A 43 1.30 -7.58 -1.78
CA ASN A 43 2.53 -7.74 -1.01
C ASN A 43 2.60 -6.77 0.16
N ILE A 44 3.22 -7.22 1.25
CA ILE A 44 3.60 -6.37 2.37
C ILE A 44 4.98 -5.79 2.09
N SER A 45 5.05 -4.47 1.91
CA SER A 45 6.28 -3.70 1.93
C SER A 45 6.70 -3.50 3.38
N ALA A 46 7.51 -4.43 3.91
CA ALA A 46 8.10 -4.24 5.23
C ALA A 46 9.00 -2.99 5.23
N ARG A 47 9.31 -2.48 6.43
CA ARG A 47 10.25 -1.35 6.57
C ARG A 47 11.50 -1.55 5.75
N HIS A 48 11.91 -0.51 5.03
CA HIS A 48 13.09 -0.56 4.17
C HIS A 48 13.67 0.83 3.92
N VAL A 49 14.84 0.87 3.32
CA VAL A 49 15.57 2.09 2.99
C VAL A 49 15.95 2.09 1.52
N HIS A 50 15.83 3.22 0.85
CA HIS A 50 16.48 3.51 -0.42
C HIS A 50 17.65 4.45 -0.17
N LEU A 51 18.73 4.32 -0.93
CA LEU A 51 19.94 5.11 -0.77
C LEU A 51 20.42 5.66 -2.10
N THR A 52 21.05 6.83 -2.05
CA THR A 52 21.90 7.31 -3.16
C THR A 52 23.21 6.51 -3.18
N GLU A 53 23.92 6.53 -4.30
CA GLU A 53 25.26 5.91 -4.40
C GLU A 53 26.23 6.50 -3.37
N GLU A 54 26.18 7.81 -3.14
CA GLU A 54 26.97 8.51 -2.13
C GLU A 54 26.72 7.97 -0.72
N HIS A 55 25.44 7.81 -0.34
CA HIS A 55 25.09 7.28 0.97
C HIS A 55 25.46 5.80 1.11
N VAL A 56 25.43 5.03 0.03
CA VAL A 56 25.96 3.66 0.03
C VAL A 56 27.45 3.65 0.35
N GLU A 57 28.25 4.51 -0.28
CA GLU A 57 29.69 4.60 0.02
C GLU A 57 29.98 5.06 1.45
N ILE A 58 29.22 6.01 1.98
CA ILE A 58 29.38 6.47 3.38
C ILE A 58 29.07 5.33 4.37
N LEU A 59 27.99 4.60 4.14
CA LEU A 59 27.51 3.58 5.08
C LEU A 59 28.27 2.25 4.98
N PHE A 60 28.77 1.88 3.78
CA PHE A 60 29.37 0.57 3.52
C PHE A 60 30.80 0.61 3.02
N GLY A 61 31.40 1.80 2.93
CA GLY A 61 32.78 2.00 2.51
C GLY A 61 32.91 2.50 1.08
N LYS A 62 34.03 3.16 0.80
CA LYS A 62 34.33 3.76 -0.49
C LYS A 62 34.30 2.70 -1.62
N GLY A 63 33.58 3.00 -2.69
CA GLY A 63 33.40 2.11 -3.83
C GLY A 63 32.41 0.96 -3.61
N ALA A 64 31.76 0.91 -2.43
CA ALA A 64 30.71 -0.07 -2.15
C ALA A 64 29.53 0.07 -3.12
N LYS A 65 28.94 -1.04 -3.45
CA LYS A 65 27.73 -1.10 -4.30
C LYS A 65 26.70 -2.01 -3.64
N LEU A 66 25.43 -1.75 -3.91
CA LEU A 66 24.34 -2.62 -3.46
C LEU A 66 24.44 -3.97 -4.19
N GLU A 67 24.45 -5.06 -3.44
CA GLU A 67 24.49 -6.42 -3.97
C GLU A 67 23.11 -7.05 -3.88
N PRO A 68 22.51 -7.49 -5.01
CA PRO A 68 21.22 -8.19 -4.97
C PRO A 68 21.30 -9.46 -4.13
N MET A 69 20.35 -9.59 -3.18
CA MET A 69 20.11 -10.81 -2.43
C MET A 69 18.87 -11.55 -2.93
N LYS A 70 17.79 -10.79 -3.20
CA LYS A 70 16.52 -11.33 -3.68
C LYS A 70 15.86 -10.33 -4.63
N TRP A 71 15.51 -10.77 -5.83
CA TRP A 71 14.71 -9.99 -6.76
C TRP A 71 13.28 -9.87 -6.26
N LEU A 72 12.71 -8.68 -6.43
CA LEU A 72 11.31 -8.39 -6.07
C LEU A 72 10.37 -8.75 -7.24
N TYR A 73 9.08 -8.67 -6.99
CA TYR A 73 8.08 -8.98 -8.02
C TYR A 73 8.13 -7.99 -9.19
N GLN A 74 8.37 -6.71 -8.91
CA GLN A 74 8.59 -5.70 -9.94
C GLN A 74 9.99 -5.85 -10.56
N ASP A 75 10.05 -5.84 -11.90
CA ASP A 75 11.32 -6.03 -12.62
C ASP A 75 12.31 -4.89 -12.36
N GLY A 76 13.57 -5.23 -12.19
CA GLY A 76 14.66 -4.29 -11.93
C GLY A 76 14.83 -3.88 -10.46
N TYR A 77 13.92 -4.27 -9.56
CA TYR A 77 14.01 -4.01 -8.13
C TYR A 77 14.48 -5.23 -7.36
N TYR A 78 15.24 -5.01 -6.31
CA TYR A 78 15.78 -6.09 -5.48
C TYR A 78 15.96 -5.66 -4.01
N ALA A 79 15.86 -6.62 -3.11
CA ALA A 79 16.37 -6.49 -1.76
C ALA A 79 17.89 -6.73 -1.80
N ALA A 80 18.67 -5.78 -1.32
CA ALA A 80 20.11 -5.91 -1.25
C ALA A 80 20.56 -6.78 -0.07
N LYS A 81 21.80 -7.27 -0.09
CA LYS A 81 22.42 -7.92 1.10
C LYS A 81 22.60 -6.92 2.24
N GLN A 82 22.85 -5.67 1.90
CA GLN A 82 23.11 -4.59 2.83
C GLN A 82 21.89 -4.26 3.67
N THR A 83 22.17 -4.00 4.95
CA THR A 83 21.20 -3.50 5.93
C THR A 83 21.78 -2.33 6.68
N VAL A 84 20.92 -1.47 7.19
CA VAL A 84 21.30 -0.35 8.05
C VAL A 84 20.50 -0.40 9.35
N MET A 85 21.01 0.28 10.36
CA MET A 85 20.25 0.58 11.56
C MET A 85 19.63 1.99 11.41
N ILE A 86 18.35 2.13 11.76
CA ILE A 86 17.67 3.43 11.82
C ILE A 86 17.61 3.87 13.27
N VAL A 87 18.04 5.10 13.55
CA VAL A 87 17.98 5.70 14.88
C VAL A 87 17.05 6.91 14.84
N GLY A 88 16.06 6.89 15.72
CA GLY A 88 15.08 7.96 15.88
C GLY A 88 15.34 8.87 17.09
N PRO A 89 14.61 9.99 17.21
CA PRO A 89 14.79 10.99 18.26
C PRO A 89 14.56 10.46 19.69
N ARG A 90 13.80 9.39 19.86
CA ARG A 90 13.62 8.72 21.18
C ARG A 90 14.83 7.90 21.63
N LYS A 91 15.95 7.97 20.92
CA LYS A 91 17.14 7.13 21.17
C LYS A 91 16.84 5.63 21.08
N ARG A 92 15.81 5.28 20.34
CA ARG A 92 15.49 3.90 19.95
C ARG A 92 15.98 3.66 18.53
N MET A 93 16.24 2.39 18.24
CA MET A 93 16.80 1.96 16.97
C MET A 93 16.03 0.77 16.39
N LEU A 94 16.00 0.69 15.07
CA LEU A 94 15.56 -0.49 14.33
C LEU A 94 16.79 -1.07 13.62
N PRO A 95 17.28 -2.22 14.05
CA PRO A 95 18.43 -2.88 13.42
C PRO A 95 18.00 -3.61 12.13
N GLU A 96 18.99 -3.92 11.31
CA GLU A 96 18.85 -4.81 10.14
C GLU A 96 17.77 -4.39 9.14
N VAL A 97 17.52 -3.08 9.00
CA VAL A 97 16.58 -2.58 8.00
C VAL A 97 17.17 -2.74 6.61
N ARG A 98 16.44 -3.42 5.75
CA ARG A 98 16.89 -3.79 4.42
C ARG A 98 17.02 -2.59 3.50
N VAL A 99 18.13 -2.54 2.75
CA VAL A 99 18.26 -1.59 1.63
C VAL A 99 17.64 -2.20 0.38
N LEU A 100 16.79 -1.44 -0.31
CA LEU A 100 16.24 -1.83 -1.60
C LEU A 100 16.96 -1.09 -2.73
N GLY A 101 17.36 -1.83 -3.74
CA GLY A 101 17.95 -1.31 -4.96
C GLY A 101 16.97 -1.31 -6.13
N PRO A 102 17.33 -0.58 -7.20
CA PRO A 102 18.59 0.16 -7.43
C PRO A 102 18.70 1.44 -6.60
N CYS A 103 19.90 2.07 -6.58
CA CYS A 103 20.11 3.36 -5.92
C CYS A 103 19.18 4.43 -6.48
N ARG A 104 18.64 5.25 -5.58
CA ARG A 104 17.76 6.39 -5.88
C ARG A 104 17.84 7.40 -4.72
N PRO A 105 17.17 8.56 -4.79
CA PRO A 105 17.12 9.48 -3.65
C PRO A 105 16.79 8.77 -2.35
N SER A 106 17.58 9.06 -1.31
CA SER A 106 17.48 8.34 -0.03
C SER A 106 16.16 8.60 0.66
N GLN A 107 15.51 7.52 1.06
CA GLN A 107 14.19 7.51 1.66
C GLN A 107 14.07 6.34 2.63
N VAL A 108 13.35 6.54 3.70
CA VAL A 108 13.01 5.50 4.69
C VAL A 108 11.50 5.30 4.68
N GLU A 109 11.06 4.08 4.46
CA GLU A 109 9.66 3.69 4.54
C GLU A 109 9.43 2.85 5.79
N LEU A 110 8.54 3.33 6.66
CA LEU A 110 8.21 2.73 7.95
C LEU A 110 6.74 2.37 8.02
N ALA A 111 6.40 1.35 8.81
CA ALA A 111 5.06 1.17 9.31
C ALA A 111 4.76 2.17 10.44
N PHE A 112 3.49 2.32 10.83
CA PHE A 112 3.11 3.27 11.88
C PHE A 112 3.69 2.88 13.25
N THR A 113 3.67 1.59 13.58
CA THR A 113 4.29 1.08 14.81
C THR A 113 5.79 1.31 14.90
N ASP A 114 6.50 1.23 13.75
CA ASP A 114 7.92 1.56 13.67
C ASP A 114 8.16 3.05 13.96
N SER A 115 7.35 3.91 13.34
CA SER A 115 7.40 5.37 13.53
C SER A 115 7.18 5.76 14.99
N ILE A 116 6.16 5.17 15.63
CA ILE A 116 5.88 5.36 17.07
C ILE A 116 7.07 4.90 17.92
N SER A 117 7.62 3.74 17.61
CA SER A 117 8.76 3.18 18.35
C SER A 117 9.97 4.12 18.29
N LEU A 118 10.31 4.62 17.13
CA LEU A 118 11.43 5.56 16.92
C LEU A 118 11.13 6.96 17.45
N GLY A 119 9.85 7.33 17.60
CA GLY A 119 9.41 8.69 17.94
C GLY A 119 9.48 9.65 16.76
N ILE A 120 9.29 9.13 15.55
CA ILE A 120 9.24 9.89 14.31
C ILE A 120 7.77 10.06 13.91
N ASP A 121 7.33 11.28 13.71
CA ASP A 121 6.00 11.55 13.15
C ASP A 121 6.08 11.51 11.62
N ALA A 122 6.12 10.29 11.07
CA ALA A 122 6.24 10.08 9.64
C ALA A 122 4.87 10.24 8.95
N PRO A 123 4.72 11.22 8.05
CA PRO A 123 3.47 11.41 7.32
C PRO A 123 3.26 10.31 6.28
N VAL A 124 1.99 10.06 5.91
CA VAL A 124 1.68 9.23 4.75
C VAL A 124 1.99 10.01 3.48
N ARG A 125 2.85 9.46 2.63
CA ARG A 125 3.28 10.06 1.36
C ARG A 125 3.36 9.02 0.25
N VAL A 126 3.20 9.47 -0.98
CA VAL A 126 3.60 8.68 -2.14
C VAL A 126 5.12 8.54 -2.13
N SER A 127 5.64 7.33 -2.37
CA SER A 127 7.07 7.09 -2.41
C SER A 127 7.77 8.02 -3.42
N GLY A 128 8.78 8.75 -2.96
CA GLY A 128 9.48 9.83 -3.69
C GLY A 128 9.04 11.24 -3.29
N ASP A 129 7.94 11.42 -2.60
CA ASP A 129 7.53 12.71 -2.05
C ASP A 129 8.14 12.91 -0.65
N HIS A 130 9.15 13.79 -0.57
CA HIS A 130 9.86 14.11 0.65
C HIS A 130 9.43 15.47 1.25
N HIS A 131 8.39 16.10 0.70
CA HIS A 131 7.95 17.42 1.19
C HIS A 131 7.41 17.31 2.61
N ASP A 132 7.90 18.19 3.49
CA ASP A 132 7.54 18.25 4.92
C ASP A 132 7.62 16.89 5.63
N THR A 133 8.66 16.12 5.34
CA THR A 133 8.91 14.84 5.99
C THR A 133 10.03 14.95 7.01
N PRO A 134 9.98 14.22 8.13
CA PRO A 134 11.06 14.17 9.10
C PRO A 134 12.27 13.43 8.56
N GLY A 135 13.39 13.60 9.27
CA GLY A 135 14.63 12.86 9.05
C GLY A 135 14.86 11.76 10.10
N CYS A 136 15.99 11.10 9.95
CA CYS A 136 16.51 10.13 10.92
C CYS A 136 18.02 9.94 10.73
N VAL A 137 18.64 9.17 11.61
CA VAL A 137 20.03 8.77 11.45
C VAL A 137 20.10 7.33 10.96
N LEU A 138 20.85 7.10 9.88
CA LEU A 138 21.19 5.79 9.37
C LEU A 138 22.60 5.42 9.79
N VAL A 139 22.77 4.20 10.31
CA VAL A 139 24.07 3.68 10.72
C VAL A 139 24.37 2.42 9.93
N GLY A 140 25.46 2.44 9.22
CA GLY A 140 26.06 1.29 8.52
C GLY A 140 27.33 0.80 9.22
N PRO A 141 27.96 -0.25 8.69
CA PRO A 141 29.18 -0.79 9.29
C PRO A 141 30.38 0.16 9.23
N GLU A 142 30.45 1.05 8.21
CA GLU A 142 31.61 1.91 7.97
C GLU A 142 31.32 3.40 8.29
N GLY A 143 30.04 3.79 8.45
CA GLY A 143 29.71 5.18 8.66
C GLY A 143 28.26 5.45 9.04
N VAL A 144 27.96 6.74 9.12
CA VAL A 144 26.66 7.26 9.56
C VAL A 144 26.20 8.34 8.59
N VAL A 145 24.92 8.33 8.26
CA VAL A 145 24.25 9.34 7.44
C VAL A 145 23.10 9.94 8.25
N GLU A 146 23.08 11.26 8.41
CA GLU A 146 21.93 11.99 8.93
C GLU A 146 21.06 12.44 7.77
N LEU A 147 19.89 11.82 7.61
CA LEU A 147 18.86 12.30 6.70
C LEU A 147 18.09 13.45 7.34
N LYS A 148 18.03 14.59 6.65
CA LYS A 148 17.25 15.76 7.12
C LYS A 148 15.75 15.60 6.82
N SER A 149 15.38 14.77 5.84
CA SER A 149 14.01 14.48 5.39
C SER A 149 13.97 13.12 4.72
N GLY A 150 12.77 12.67 4.32
CA GLY A 150 12.61 11.45 3.56
C GLY A 150 12.16 10.25 4.38
N VAL A 151 11.76 10.43 5.65
CA VAL A 151 11.11 9.36 6.42
C VAL A 151 9.60 9.48 6.23
N ILE A 152 8.99 8.45 5.66
CA ILE A 152 7.56 8.40 5.33
C ILE A 152 6.92 7.09 5.79
N ARG A 153 5.60 7.10 5.89
CA ARG A 153 4.76 5.90 5.74
C ARG A 153 4.28 5.88 4.30
N ALA A 154 4.67 4.85 3.55
CA ALA A 154 4.28 4.75 2.15
C ALA A 154 2.76 4.62 2.04
N MET A 155 2.12 5.50 1.26
CA MET A 155 0.70 5.40 0.96
C MET A 155 0.44 4.06 0.26
N ARG A 156 -0.59 3.32 0.70
CA ARG A 156 -0.99 2.09 0.02
C ARG A 156 -1.30 2.37 -1.43
N HIS A 157 -0.82 1.53 -2.31
CA HIS A 157 -0.96 1.76 -3.75
C HIS A 157 -1.00 0.47 -4.55
N VAL A 158 -1.45 0.58 -5.79
CA VAL A 158 -1.41 -0.50 -6.75
C VAL A 158 -0.64 -0.07 -8.00
N HIS A 159 0.36 -0.87 -8.37
CA HIS A 159 1.02 -0.74 -9.67
C HIS A 159 0.16 -1.35 -10.77
N MET A 160 -0.03 -0.61 -11.86
CA MET A 160 -0.85 -1.04 -12.99
C MET A 160 -0.16 -0.72 -14.32
N GLY A 161 0.00 -1.75 -15.15
CA GLY A 161 0.36 -1.56 -16.55
C GLY A 161 -0.81 -1.02 -17.39
N PRO A 162 -0.58 -0.64 -18.66
CA PRO A 162 -1.63 -0.09 -19.53
C PRO A 162 -2.86 -1.00 -19.69
N SER A 163 -2.64 -2.31 -19.76
CA SER A 163 -3.72 -3.31 -19.84
C SER A 163 -4.58 -3.36 -18.58
N ASP A 164 -3.94 -3.21 -17.40
CA ASP A 164 -4.66 -3.20 -16.12
C ASP A 164 -5.46 -1.91 -15.95
N LEU A 165 -4.86 -0.75 -16.30
CA LEU A 165 -5.57 0.53 -16.29
C LEU A 165 -6.83 0.49 -17.14
N ALA A 166 -6.73 -0.05 -18.37
CA ALA A 166 -7.87 -0.21 -19.26
C ALA A 166 -8.91 -1.21 -18.71
N ARG A 167 -8.46 -2.33 -18.14
CA ARG A 167 -9.31 -3.38 -17.57
C ARG A 167 -10.14 -2.88 -16.39
N TYR A 168 -9.52 -2.12 -15.48
CA TYR A 168 -10.20 -1.55 -14.31
C TYR A 168 -10.89 -0.21 -14.61
N ASP A 169 -10.73 0.32 -15.83
CA ASP A 169 -11.25 1.64 -16.24
C ASP A 169 -10.83 2.74 -15.26
N VAL A 170 -9.53 2.83 -15.02
CA VAL A 170 -8.90 3.80 -14.10
C VAL A 170 -7.67 4.42 -14.74
N LYS A 171 -7.21 5.53 -14.17
CA LYS A 171 -5.98 6.21 -14.55
C LYS A 171 -5.04 6.36 -13.36
N SER A 172 -3.78 6.66 -13.63
CA SER A 172 -2.80 6.95 -12.57
C SER A 172 -3.28 8.14 -11.72
N GLY A 173 -3.21 7.98 -10.39
CA GLY A 173 -3.71 8.93 -9.41
C GLY A 173 -5.14 8.65 -8.91
N ASP A 174 -5.91 7.83 -9.60
CA ASP A 174 -7.22 7.40 -9.11
C ASP A 174 -7.06 6.58 -7.81
N ARG A 175 -8.14 6.49 -7.04
CA ARG A 175 -8.20 5.70 -5.81
C ARG A 175 -9.11 4.50 -6.01
N MET A 176 -8.69 3.37 -5.49
CA MET A 176 -9.44 2.12 -5.49
C MET A 176 -9.64 1.63 -4.06
N HIS A 177 -10.51 0.66 -3.90
CA HIS A 177 -10.66 -0.11 -2.66
C HIS A 177 -10.05 -1.50 -2.87
N LEU A 178 -9.39 -2.02 -1.84
CA LEU A 178 -8.91 -3.39 -1.80
C LEU A 178 -9.74 -4.17 -0.78
N ARG A 179 -10.55 -5.10 -1.25
CA ARG A 179 -11.27 -6.05 -0.40
C ARG A 179 -10.43 -7.28 -0.19
N ILE A 180 -10.27 -7.67 1.06
CA ILE A 180 -9.53 -8.85 1.48
C ILE A 180 -10.49 -9.74 2.28
N VAL A 181 -10.65 -10.99 1.87
CA VAL A 181 -11.37 -12.00 2.63
C VAL A 181 -10.38 -12.84 3.40
N SER A 182 -10.37 -12.69 4.71
CA SER A 182 -9.50 -13.40 5.63
C SER A 182 -10.29 -13.81 6.86
N GLU A 183 -10.02 -14.99 7.40
CA GLU A 183 -10.75 -15.52 8.54
C GLU A 183 -10.60 -14.60 9.76
N GLY A 184 -11.73 -14.12 10.28
CA GLY A 184 -11.79 -13.21 11.42
C GLY A 184 -11.34 -11.77 11.13
N CYS A 185 -10.78 -11.49 9.94
CA CYS A 185 -10.19 -10.21 9.59
C CYS A 185 -10.64 -9.68 8.22
N THR A 186 -11.78 -10.14 7.68
CA THR A 186 -12.29 -9.65 6.40
C THR A 186 -12.50 -8.14 6.45
N THR A 187 -11.87 -7.42 5.52
CA THR A 187 -11.78 -5.95 5.53
C THR A 187 -11.77 -5.40 4.11
N THR A 188 -12.19 -4.16 3.96
CA THR A 188 -11.95 -3.36 2.77
C THR A 188 -11.07 -2.18 3.14
N LEU A 189 -9.90 -2.10 2.53
CA LEU A 189 -8.99 -0.95 2.63
C LEU A 189 -9.32 0.02 1.51
N GLU A 190 -9.67 1.24 1.86
CA GLU A 190 -9.96 2.32 0.92
C GLU A 190 -8.67 3.09 0.57
N ASP A 191 -8.76 4.05 -0.35
CA ASP A 191 -7.65 4.93 -0.72
C ASP A 191 -6.39 4.23 -1.27
N VAL A 192 -6.54 3.09 -1.95
CA VAL A 192 -5.44 2.45 -2.68
C VAL A 192 -5.14 3.27 -3.94
N VAL A 193 -4.03 3.99 -3.95
CA VAL A 193 -3.68 4.88 -5.07
C VAL A 193 -3.18 4.09 -6.27
N VAL A 194 -3.74 4.37 -7.45
CA VAL A 194 -3.29 3.78 -8.71
C VAL A 194 -1.99 4.44 -9.17
N ARG A 195 -0.94 3.64 -9.39
CA ARG A 195 0.34 4.04 -9.98
C ARG A 195 0.52 3.38 -11.33
N GLY A 196 0.15 4.12 -12.38
CA GLY A 196 0.29 3.64 -13.75
C GLY A 196 1.71 3.82 -14.27
N ASP A 197 2.32 2.73 -14.77
CA ASP A 197 3.61 2.75 -15.47
C ASP A 197 3.65 1.59 -16.49
N PRO A 198 4.17 1.80 -17.70
CA PRO A 198 4.19 0.76 -18.74
C PRO A 198 5.07 -0.45 -18.42
N LYS A 199 5.96 -0.35 -17.44
CA LYS A 199 6.93 -1.40 -17.10
C LYS A 199 6.60 -2.18 -15.84
N VAL A 200 5.47 -1.87 -15.18
CA VAL A 200 5.09 -2.53 -13.92
C VAL A 200 4.13 -3.68 -14.14
N LYS A 201 4.17 -4.63 -13.22
CA LYS A 201 3.21 -5.72 -13.06
C LYS A 201 2.12 -5.32 -12.09
N LEU A 202 0.93 -5.92 -12.23
CA LEU A 202 -0.20 -5.67 -11.31
C LEU A 202 0.17 -6.14 -9.90
N GLU A 203 0.33 -5.19 -8.98
CA GLU A 203 0.75 -5.48 -7.61
C GLU A 203 0.26 -4.40 -6.65
N VAL A 204 -0.39 -4.80 -5.57
CA VAL A 204 -0.75 -3.93 -4.45
C VAL A 204 0.33 -3.98 -3.38
N HIS A 205 0.72 -2.80 -2.88
CA HIS A 205 1.64 -2.63 -1.77
C HIS A 205 0.90 -2.11 -0.55
N LEU A 206 1.05 -2.83 0.57
CA LEU A 206 0.59 -2.45 1.90
C LEU A 206 1.79 -2.36 2.84
N ASP A 207 1.69 -1.60 3.92
CA ASP A 207 2.70 -1.66 4.96
C ASP A 207 2.52 -2.89 5.89
N THR A 208 3.46 -3.08 6.82
CA THR A 208 3.42 -4.22 7.75
C THR A 208 2.21 -4.18 8.67
N ASP A 209 1.81 -3.01 9.16
CA ASP A 209 0.67 -2.88 10.07
C ASP A 209 -0.64 -3.16 9.35
N GLU A 210 -0.79 -2.66 8.11
CA GLU A 210 -1.93 -2.93 7.26
C GLU A 210 -2.06 -4.44 6.95
N GLY A 211 -0.96 -5.07 6.54
CA GLY A 211 -0.93 -6.50 6.25
C GLY A 211 -1.25 -7.38 7.45
N ASN A 212 -0.75 -7.00 8.63
CA ASN A 212 -1.03 -7.71 9.89
C ASN A 212 -2.50 -7.52 10.32
N ALA A 213 -3.03 -6.30 10.22
CA ALA A 213 -4.42 -6.00 10.63
C ALA A 213 -5.45 -6.85 9.87
N ILE A 214 -5.17 -7.15 8.60
CA ILE A 214 -6.06 -7.95 7.74
C ILE A 214 -5.70 -9.44 7.69
N ASN A 215 -4.67 -9.88 8.44
CA ASN A 215 -4.14 -11.24 8.38
C ASN A 215 -3.91 -11.71 6.92
N LEU A 216 -3.15 -10.91 6.16
CA LEU A 216 -2.98 -11.11 4.71
C LEU A 216 -2.47 -12.51 4.35
N SER A 217 -1.63 -13.10 5.20
CA SER A 217 -1.08 -14.45 4.99
C SER A 217 -2.13 -15.56 4.98
N ALA A 218 -3.29 -15.33 5.61
CA ALA A 218 -4.43 -16.26 5.64
C ALA A 218 -5.57 -15.80 4.71
N ALA A 219 -5.36 -14.80 3.86
CA ALA A 219 -6.36 -14.32 2.94
C ALA A 219 -6.74 -15.41 1.91
N THR A 220 -8.03 -15.65 1.74
CA THR A 220 -8.57 -16.60 0.78
C THR A 220 -8.92 -15.95 -0.55
N SER A 221 -9.18 -14.65 -0.55
CA SER A 221 -9.35 -13.86 -1.78
C SER A 221 -9.00 -12.40 -1.57
N VAL A 222 -8.55 -11.77 -2.65
CA VAL A 222 -8.24 -10.35 -2.73
C VAL A 222 -8.86 -9.77 -4.01
N GLU A 223 -9.38 -8.55 -3.91
CA GLU A 223 -10.12 -7.94 -5.00
C GLU A 223 -9.93 -6.43 -5.00
N LEU A 224 -9.61 -5.85 -6.17
CA LEU A 224 -9.62 -4.41 -6.38
C LEU A 224 -10.99 -3.96 -6.88
N ILE A 225 -11.56 -2.98 -6.20
CA ILE A 225 -12.89 -2.43 -6.49
C ILE A 225 -12.73 -0.95 -6.85
N LYS A 226 -13.22 -0.56 -8.03
CA LYS A 226 -13.35 0.86 -8.39
C LYS A 226 -14.51 1.44 -7.57
N PRO A 227 -14.29 2.51 -6.77
CA PRO A 227 -15.38 3.18 -6.06
C PRO A 227 -16.41 3.71 -7.06
N HIS A 228 -17.67 3.54 -6.77
CA HIS A 228 -18.71 4.23 -7.52
C HIS A 228 -18.67 5.71 -7.16
N ALA A 229 -18.69 6.58 -8.16
CA ALA A 229 -18.90 8.00 -7.91
C ALA A 229 -20.24 8.15 -7.15
N CYS A 230 -20.17 8.65 -5.92
CA CYS A 230 -21.38 8.94 -5.17
C CYS A 230 -22.08 10.10 -5.88
N ALA A 231 -23.33 9.94 -6.28
CA ALA A 231 -24.12 10.99 -6.92
C ALA A 231 -24.41 12.20 -5.98
N CYS A 232 -23.84 12.19 -4.80
CA CYS A 232 -24.08 13.19 -3.74
C CYS A 232 -23.04 14.32 -3.67
N GLU A 233 -21.99 14.32 -4.49
CA GLU A 233 -20.95 15.38 -4.49
C GLU A 233 -21.22 16.53 -5.48
N ALA A 234 -22.47 16.73 -5.88
CA ALA A 234 -22.88 17.90 -6.64
C ALA A 234 -23.68 18.87 -5.75
N HIS A 235 -22.99 19.53 -4.81
CA HIS A 235 -23.47 20.76 -4.16
C HIS A 235 -22.32 21.67 -3.79
#